data_abd3a36891f679c593ab92596e3c17e2
#
_entry.id   abd3a36891f679c593ab92596e3c17e2
#
_cell.length_a   1.000
_cell.length_b   1.000
_cell.length_c   1.000
_cell.angle_alpha   90.00
_cell.angle_beta   90.00
_cell.angle_gamma   90.00
#
_symmetry.space_group_name_H-M   'P 1'
#
loop_
_entity.id
_entity.type
_entity.pdbx_description
1 polymer ?
#
loop_
_entity_poly.entity_id
_entity_poly.type
_entity_poly.pdbx_seq_one_letter_code
_entity_poly.pdbx_strand_id
1 'polypeptide(L)'
;VYALQAQIKDPVKFKTELTPLSDTEAEVVFTAAIDKGWHVYSTDLGDGGPISATFNVDNKSGVELVGKLKPVGKEVATFDKLFEMKVRYFENTAKFVQKVKFTGGAYAIEGYLEYGACDDESCLPPTQVPFKFSGVAKAGNAAATKTEQSKAEQPEQKVVDKADKLSLIHI
;
A
#
# COMPACT_ATOMS: atom_id res chain seq x y z
N VAL A 1 -32.65 -17.77 -20.99
CA VAL A 1 -31.20 -17.80 -20.89
C VAL A 1 -30.83 -16.94 -19.73
N TYR A 2 -30.40 -17.53 -18.64
CA TYR A 2 -30.00 -16.75 -17.49
C TYR A 2 -28.52 -16.52 -17.59
N ALA A 3 -28.14 -15.29 -17.61
CA ALA A 3 -26.74 -14.96 -17.60
C ALA A 3 -26.28 -15.18 -16.18
N LEU A 4 -25.41 -16.10 -16.04
CA LEU A 4 -24.82 -16.33 -14.76
C LEU A 4 -23.88 -15.20 -14.54
N GLN A 5 -24.25 -14.28 -13.73
CA GLN A 5 -23.35 -13.21 -13.42
C GLN A 5 -22.48 -13.67 -12.31
N ALA A 6 -21.26 -13.90 -12.64
CA ALA A 6 -20.28 -14.23 -11.63
C ALA A 6 -20.14 -13.02 -10.74
N GLN A 7 -20.41 -13.19 -9.49
CA GLN A 7 -20.25 -12.09 -8.57
C GLN A 7 -18.81 -12.01 -8.18
N ILE A 8 -18.21 -10.90 -8.47
CA ILE A 8 -16.85 -10.67 -8.07
C ILE A 8 -16.89 -10.19 -6.64
N LYS A 9 -16.32 -10.95 -5.75
CA LYS A 9 -16.26 -10.55 -4.36
C LYS A 9 -15.14 -9.58 -4.16
N ASP A 10 -15.45 -8.46 -3.61
CA ASP A 10 -14.44 -7.43 -3.33
C ASP A 10 -14.59 -6.99 -1.88
N PRO A 11 -14.31 -7.90 -0.95
CA PRO A 11 -14.58 -7.63 0.46
C PRO A 11 -13.54 -6.75 1.15
N VAL A 12 -12.47 -6.42 0.48
CA VAL A 12 -11.41 -5.62 1.09
C VAL A 12 -11.07 -4.47 0.17
N LYS A 13 -11.16 -3.26 0.67
CA LYS A 13 -10.85 -2.10 -0.12
C LYS A 13 -9.69 -1.34 0.50
N PHE A 14 -8.66 -1.12 -0.28
CA PHE A 14 -7.46 -0.48 0.21
C PHE A 14 -7.31 0.96 -0.29
N LYS A 15 -6.67 1.77 0.53
CA LYS A 15 -6.32 3.12 0.21
C LYS A 15 -4.84 3.22 0.49
N THR A 16 -4.10 3.83 -0.40
CA THR A 16 -2.65 3.91 -0.28
C THR A 16 -2.21 5.37 -0.28
N GLU A 17 -1.31 5.71 0.63
CA GLU A 17 -0.81 7.09 0.70
C GLU A 17 0.64 7.11 1.08
N LEU A 18 1.33 8.18 0.73
CA LEU A 18 2.69 8.42 1.17
C LEU A 18 2.63 9.54 2.20
N THR A 19 3.00 9.25 3.41
CA THR A 19 2.90 10.19 4.53
C THR A 19 4.29 10.63 4.96
N PRO A 20 4.61 11.92 4.83
CA PRO A 20 5.94 12.37 5.24
C PRO A 20 6.13 12.31 6.75
N LEU A 21 7.30 11.92 7.18
CA LEU A 21 7.65 11.92 8.59
C LEU A 21 8.63 13.05 8.88
N SER A 22 9.49 13.34 7.93
CA SER A 22 10.46 14.40 8.09
C SER A 22 10.92 14.80 6.70
N ASP A 23 11.96 15.61 6.59
CA ASP A 23 12.48 16.00 5.30
C ASP A 23 13.06 14.83 4.54
N THR A 24 13.49 13.81 5.24
CA THR A 24 14.17 12.70 4.61
C THR A 24 13.46 11.36 4.74
N GLU A 25 12.36 11.31 5.46
CA GLU A 25 11.68 10.03 5.67
C GLU A 25 10.18 10.14 5.47
N ALA A 26 9.59 9.07 5.05
CA ALA A 26 8.13 9.00 4.86
C ALA A 26 7.68 7.57 5.07
N GLU A 27 6.39 7.37 5.05
CA GLU A 27 5.81 6.05 5.16
C GLU A 27 4.85 5.83 4.02
N VAL A 28 4.93 4.66 3.40
CA VAL A 28 3.91 4.22 2.47
C VAL A 28 2.88 3.50 3.33
N VAL A 29 1.67 4.02 3.36
CA VAL A 29 0.63 3.54 4.26
C VAL A 29 -0.51 2.94 3.47
N PHE A 30 -0.87 1.71 3.81
CA PHE A 30 -1.98 1.02 3.19
C PHE A 30 -3.05 0.83 4.25
N THR A 31 -4.23 1.32 4.00
CA THR A 31 -5.34 1.20 4.94
C THR A 31 -6.47 0.45 4.26
N ALA A 32 -6.96 -0.58 4.89
CA ALA A 32 -8.00 -1.41 4.33
C ALA A 32 -9.30 -1.28 5.12
N ALA A 33 -10.39 -1.28 4.38
CA ALA A 33 -11.71 -1.44 4.98
C ALA A 33 -12.13 -2.86 4.61
N ILE A 34 -12.47 -3.66 5.61
CA ILE A 34 -12.74 -5.08 5.44
C ILE A 34 -14.20 -5.36 5.73
N ASP A 35 -14.88 -6.02 4.79
CA ASP A 35 -16.29 -6.32 4.96
C ASP A 35 -16.49 -7.30 6.11
N LYS A 36 -17.64 -7.21 6.72
CA LYS A 36 -17.95 -8.07 7.84
C LYS A 36 -17.81 -9.53 7.45
N GLY A 37 -17.23 -10.31 8.32
CA GLY A 37 -17.04 -11.73 8.10
C GLY A 37 -15.73 -12.07 7.40
N TRP A 38 -15.03 -11.06 6.91
CA TRP A 38 -13.75 -11.29 6.27
C TRP A 38 -12.61 -10.84 7.18
N HIS A 39 -11.42 -11.36 6.93
CA HIS A 39 -10.24 -10.92 7.65
C HIS A 39 -9.05 -10.92 6.69
N VAL A 40 -8.11 -10.03 6.96
CA VAL A 40 -6.91 -9.87 6.17
C VAL A 40 -5.73 -10.31 7.03
N TYR A 41 -4.91 -11.19 6.50
CA TYR A 41 -3.79 -11.73 7.28
C TYR A 41 -2.67 -10.71 7.46
N SER A 42 -1.99 -10.83 8.58
CA SER A 42 -0.92 -9.92 8.93
C SER A 42 0.38 -10.32 8.24
N THR A 43 1.50 -9.78 8.71
CA THR A 43 2.81 -10.04 8.12
C THR A 43 3.48 -11.21 8.83
N ASP A 44 4.47 -11.81 8.16
CA ASP A 44 5.34 -12.79 8.79
C ASP A 44 4.66 -13.95 9.49
N LEU A 45 3.77 -14.61 8.79
CA LEU A 45 3.06 -15.74 9.38
C LEU A 45 3.82 -17.06 9.24
N GLY A 46 4.83 -17.09 8.42
CA GLY A 46 5.59 -18.31 8.23
C GLY A 46 5.10 -19.11 7.04
N ASP A 47 5.77 -20.18 6.77
CA ASP A 47 5.48 -20.98 5.59
C ASP A 47 4.35 -21.96 5.83
N GLY A 48 3.69 -22.30 4.77
CA GLY A 48 2.65 -23.31 4.83
C GLY A 48 1.29 -22.82 5.28
N GLY A 49 1.16 -21.55 5.49
CA GLY A 49 -0.10 -20.98 5.96
C GLY A 49 -0.70 -20.03 4.97
N PRO A 50 -1.54 -19.12 5.46
CA PRO A 50 -2.15 -18.14 4.58
C PRO A 50 -1.13 -17.15 4.07
N ILE A 51 -1.53 -16.40 3.06
CA ILE A 51 -0.64 -15.41 2.46
C ILE A 51 -0.39 -14.27 3.41
N SER A 52 0.86 -14.05 3.77
CA SER A 52 1.22 -12.91 4.62
C SER A 52 1.22 -11.64 3.78
N ALA A 53 0.95 -10.53 4.42
CA ALA A 53 1.03 -9.24 3.75
C ALA A 53 2.50 -8.92 3.48
N THR A 54 2.82 -8.55 2.25
CA THR A 54 4.21 -8.23 1.88
C THR A 54 4.27 -6.97 1.04
N PHE A 55 5.36 -6.24 1.19
CA PHE A 55 5.59 -5.01 0.42
C PHE A 55 6.59 -5.35 -0.69
N ASN A 56 6.19 -5.12 -1.91
CA ASN A 56 7.00 -5.50 -3.06
C ASN A 56 7.30 -4.28 -3.93
N VAL A 57 8.54 -4.14 -4.35
CA VAL A 57 8.97 -2.99 -5.12
C VAL A 57 9.34 -3.43 -6.53
N ASP A 58 8.71 -2.82 -7.53
CA ASP A 58 9.05 -3.09 -8.91
C ASP A 58 10.15 -2.15 -9.38
N ASN A 59 10.09 -0.89 -8.97
CA ASN A 59 11.11 0.08 -9.32
C ASN A 59 11.25 1.12 -8.24
N LYS A 60 12.45 1.56 -7.96
CA LYS A 60 12.66 2.66 -7.05
C LYS A 60 13.88 3.43 -7.44
N SER A 61 13.88 4.72 -7.21
CA SER A 61 15.05 5.56 -7.39
C SER A 61 14.94 6.73 -6.43
N GLY A 62 16.04 7.11 -5.84
CA GLY A 62 16.05 8.22 -4.89
C GLY A 62 15.41 7.89 -3.56
N VAL A 63 15.12 6.64 -3.28
CA VAL A 63 14.46 6.25 -2.04
C VAL A 63 14.90 4.85 -1.67
N GLU A 64 15.06 4.62 -0.36
CA GLU A 64 15.44 3.32 0.16
C GLU A 64 14.43 2.86 1.20
N LEU A 65 14.24 1.55 1.30
CA LEU A 65 13.35 1.02 2.30
C LEU A 65 14.04 0.97 3.65
N VAL A 66 13.32 1.25 4.71
CA VAL A 66 13.85 1.21 6.05
C VAL A 66 13.03 0.20 6.84
N GLY A 67 13.66 -0.91 7.19
CA GLY A 67 12.97 -1.94 7.95
C GLY A 67 11.96 -2.69 7.14
N LYS A 68 11.11 -3.43 7.82
CA LYS A 68 10.12 -4.29 7.20
C LYS A 68 8.75 -3.66 7.23
N LEU A 69 7.87 -4.17 6.42
CA LEU A 69 6.46 -3.80 6.47
C LEU A 69 5.92 -4.11 7.85
N LYS A 70 5.23 -3.18 8.46
CA LYS A 70 4.69 -3.35 9.78
C LYS A 70 3.19 -3.29 9.79
N PRO A 71 2.54 -4.24 10.46
CA PRO A 71 1.11 -4.16 10.66
C PRO A 71 0.84 -3.19 11.82
N VAL A 72 -0.21 -2.40 11.70
CA VAL A 72 -0.57 -1.44 12.73
C VAL A 72 -2.05 -1.62 13.04
N GLY A 73 -2.38 -1.71 14.31
CA GLY A 73 -3.76 -1.84 14.73
C GLY A 73 -3.95 -3.06 15.57
N LYS A 74 -5.20 -3.50 15.67
CA LYS A 74 -5.52 -4.55 16.57
C LYS A 74 -5.52 -5.86 15.85
N GLU A 75 -4.48 -6.62 16.02
CA GLU A 75 -4.41 -7.95 15.42
C GLU A 75 -5.13 -8.96 16.28
N VAL A 76 -5.80 -9.90 15.62
CA VAL A 76 -6.38 -11.04 16.31
C VAL A 76 -5.39 -12.18 16.10
N ALA A 77 -4.95 -12.81 17.18
CA ALA A 77 -4.03 -13.92 17.11
C ALA A 77 -4.77 -15.18 17.54
N THR A 78 -4.72 -16.20 16.71
CA THR A 78 -5.45 -17.41 17.03
C THR A 78 -4.81 -18.61 16.33
N PHE A 79 -5.20 -19.80 16.70
CA PHE A 79 -4.76 -21.02 16.03
C PHE A 79 -5.78 -21.32 14.94
N ASP A 80 -5.30 -21.42 13.71
CA ASP A 80 -6.16 -21.68 12.57
C ASP A 80 -6.14 -23.17 12.29
N LYS A 81 -7.30 -23.80 12.34
CA LYS A 81 -7.39 -25.23 12.18
C LYS A 81 -7.17 -25.68 10.75
N LEU A 82 -7.48 -24.82 9.80
CA LEU A 82 -7.30 -25.17 8.41
C LEU A 82 -5.81 -25.25 8.08
N PHE A 83 -5.04 -24.31 8.57
CA PHE A 83 -3.61 -24.29 8.30
C PHE A 83 -2.81 -24.97 9.43
N GLU A 84 -3.48 -25.32 10.51
CA GLU A 84 -2.86 -25.97 11.66
C GLU A 84 -1.67 -25.18 12.20
N MET A 85 -1.82 -23.89 12.30
CA MET A 85 -0.76 -23.04 12.82
C MET A 85 -1.33 -21.78 13.42
N LYS A 86 -0.52 -21.06 14.16
CA LYS A 86 -0.95 -19.81 14.71
C LYS A 86 -0.90 -18.75 13.63
N VAL A 87 -1.93 -17.94 13.55
CA VAL A 87 -2.01 -16.88 12.57
C VAL A 87 -2.39 -15.57 13.25
N ARG A 88 -2.15 -14.46 12.57
CA ARG A 88 -2.58 -13.14 13.03
C ARG A 88 -3.27 -12.48 11.87
N TYR A 89 -4.36 -11.79 12.14
CA TYR A 89 -5.12 -11.14 11.09
C TYR A 89 -5.87 -9.93 11.63
N PHE A 90 -6.47 -9.16 10.73
CA PHE A 90 -7.26 -8.00 11.07
C PHE A 90 -8.69 -8.18 10.60
N GLU A 91 -9.63 -7.64 11.37
CA GLU A 91 -11.03 -7.59 11.00
C GLU A 91 -11.45 -6.14 10.97
N ASN A 92 -12.41 -5.79 10.16
CA ASN A 92 -12.95 -4.45 10.02
C ASN A 92 -11.98 -3.49 9.36
N THR A 93 -10.79 -3.32 9.87
CA THR A 93 -9.78 -2.47 9.26
C THR A 93 -8.43 -3.10 9.42
N ALA A 94 -7.55 -2.82 8.48
CA ALA A 94 -6.16 -3.24 8.58
C ALA A 94 -5.30 -2.08 8.12
N LYS A 95 -4.10 -1.98 8.67
CA LYS A 95 -3.19 -0.95 8.26
C LYS A 95 -1.80 -1.53 8.20
N PHE A 96 -1.10 -1.26 7.12
CA PHE A 96 0.27 -1.72 6.94
C PHE A 96 1.12 -0.53 6.56
N VAL A 97 2.30 -0.44 7.11
CA VAL A 97 3.17 0.71 6.94
C VAL A 97 4.57 0.28 6.57
N GLN A 98 5.09 0.84 5.51
CA GLN A 98 6.49 0.62 5.12
C GLN A 98 7.22 1.95 5.17
N LYS A 99 8.24 2.05 6.00
CA LYS A 99 9.01 3.26 6.12
C LYS A 99 10.01 3.35 4.99
N VAL A 100 10.21 4.53 4.46
CA VAL A 100 11.18 4.75 3.40
C VAL A 100 12.01 5.99 3.73
N LYS A 101 13.19 6.06 3.15
CA LYS A 101 14.08 7.18 3.36
C LYS A 101 14.48 7.73 2.00
N PHE A 102 14.43 9.03 1.84
CA PHE A 102 14.80 9.66 0.59
C PHE A 102 16.30 9.93 0.60
N THR A 103 16.93 9.73 -0.55
CA THR A 103 18.36 9.97 -0.64
C THR A 103 18.65 11.41 -1.07
N GLY A 104 17.62 12.18 -1.39
CA GLY A 104 17.80 13.56 -1.80
C GLY A 104 17.43 13.73 -3.25
N GLY A 105 16.79 14.83 -3.57
CA GLY A 105 16.41 15.11 -4.93
C GLY A 105 15.17 14.35 -5.37
N ALA A 106 15.11 14.08 -6.63
CA ALA A 106 13.93 13.42 -7.20
C ALA A 106 13.85 11.98 -6.74
N TYR A 107 12.65 11.51 -6.48
CA TYR A 107 12.46 10.12 -6.09
C TYR A 107 11.26 9.54 -6.85
N ALA A 108 11.26 8.24 -6.98
CA ALA A 108 10.13 7.52 -7.52
C ALA A 108 10.15 6.11 -6.93
N ILE A 109 8.98 5.60 -6.61
CA ILE A 109 8.87 4.24 -6.11
C ILE A 109 7.54 3.68 -6.56
N GLU A 110 7.56 2.47 -7.09
CA GLU A 110 6.32 1.81 -7.46
C GLU A 110 6.43 0.34 -7.17
N GLY A 111 5.32 -0.28 -6.89
CA GLY A 111 5.25 -1.68 -6.55
C GLY A 111 3.86 -2.02 -6.07
N TYR A 112 3.75 -2.95 -5.16
CA TYR A 112 2.44 -3.37 -4.66
C TYR A 112 2.54 -4.01 -3.29
N LEU A 113 1.44 -3.95 -2.57
CA LEU A 113 1.26 -4.72 -1.36
C LEU A 113 0.54 -5.98 -1.80
N GLU A 114 1.02 -7.15 -1.41
CA GLU A 114 0.28 -8.36 -1.68
C GLU A 114 -0.30 -8.83 -0.36
N TYR A 115 -1.54 -9.27 -0.37
CA TYR A 115 -2.18 -9.71 0.87
C TYR A 115 -3.11 -10.89 0.62
N GLY A 116 -3.46 -11.56 1.69
CA GLY A 116 -4.42 -12.65 1.67
C GLY A 116 -5.60 -12.31 2.54
N ALA A 117 -6.76 -12.74 2.14
CA ALA A 117 -7.98 -12.52 2.90
C ALA A 117 -8.88 -13.72 2.78
N CYS A 118 -9.57 -14.05 3.85
CA CYS A 118 -10.49 -15.19 3.89
C CYS A 118 -11.71 -14.85 4.71
N ASP A 119 -12.79 -15.59 4.45
CA ASP A 119 -13.92 -15.58 5.37
C ASP A 119 -13.95 -16.99 5.94
N ASP A 120 -15.06 -17.41 6.52
CA ASP A 120 -15.13 -18.72 7.17
C ASP A 120 -15.15 -19.87 6.17
N GLU A 121 -15.39 -19.60 4.93
CA GLU A 121 -15.57 -20.65 3.95
C GLU A 121 -14.60 -20.61 2.79
N SER A 122 -14.06 -19.47 2.49
CA SER A 122 -13.22 -19.34 1.31
C SER A 122 -12.17 -18.26 1.46
N CYS A 123 -11.19 -18.29 0.60
CA CYS A 123 -10.14 -17.29 0.58
C CYS A 123 -10.03 -16.69 -0.81
N LEU A 124 -9.64 -15.45 -0.86
CA LEU A 124 -9.36 -14.82 -2.13
C LEU A 124 -8.00 -15.31 -2.60
N PRO A 125 -7.75 -15.32 -3.89
CA PRO A 125 -6.40 -15.59 -4.37
C PRO A 125 -5.51 -14.44 -3.90
N PRO A 126 -4.20 -14.61 -3.89
CA PRO A 126 -3.31 -13.52 -3.48
C PRO A 126 -3.65 -12.29 -4.29
N THR A 127 -3.82 -11.17 -3.61
CA THR A 127 -4.31 -9.95 -4.24
C THR A 127 -3.29 -8.85 -4.07
N GLN A 128 -3.11 -8.06 -5.11
CA GLN A 128 -2.13 -7.00 -5.11
C GLN A 128 -2.78 -5.63 -5.09
N VAL A 129 -2.20 -4.73 -4.31
CA VAL A 129 -2.64 -3.34 -4.22
C VAL A 129 -1.49 -2.51 -4.75
N PRO A 130 -1.56 -2.04 -5.98
CA PRO A 130 -0.44 -1.30 -6.55
C PRO A 130 -0.30 0.09 -5.97
N PHE A 131 0.91 0.60 -5.96
CA PHE A 131 1.17 1.97 -5.56
C PHE A 131 2.24 2.57 -6.47
N LYS A 132 2.23 3.88 -6.57
CA LYS A 132 3.21 4.59 -7.34
C LYS A 132 3.30 6.01 -6.80
N PHE A 133 4.48 6.40 -6.33
CA PHE A 133 4.70 7.74 -5.81
C PHE A 133 5.97 8.31 -6.39
N SER A 134 5.97 9.61 -6.66
CA SER A 134 7.16 10.27 -7.13
C SER A 134 7.11 11.73 -6.68
N GLY A 135 8.25 12.36 -6.65
CA GLY A 135 8.34 13.76 -6.22
C GLY A 135 9.78 14.17 -6.04
N VAL A 136 9.97 15.23 -5.31
CA VAL A 136 11.29 15.76 -5.01
C VAL A 136 11.38 15.96 -3.50
N ALA A 137 12.37 15.29 -2.92
CA ALA A 137 12.56 15.43 -1.49
C ALA A 137 13.63 16.43 -1.30
N LYS A 138 13.49 17.46 -0.47
CA LYS A 138 14.45 18.30 -0.27
C LYS A 138 14.51 18.66 1.05
N ALA A 139 15.45 19.04 1.47
CA ALA A 139 15.59 19.35 2.74
C ALA A 139 14.51 20.19 3.11
N GLY A 140 13.88 19.91 3.93
CA GLY A 140 12.94 20.78 4.31
C GLY A 140 11.69 20.72 3.73
N ASN A 141 11.39 19.98 3.02
CA ASN A 141 10.24 20.08 2.47
C ASN A 141 9.66 19.04 1.96
N ALA A 142 9.43 18.42 2.38
CA ALA A 142 8.93 17.36 1.96
C ALA A 142 7.85 17.36 1.28
N ALA A 143 7.45 17.83 0.98
CA ALA A 143 6.52 17.84 0.27
C ALA A 143 5.63 17.03 0.01
N ALA A 144 5.27 16.77 0.20
CA ALA A 144 4.33 16.23 -0.03
C ALA A 144 3.65 15.67 -0.85
N THR A 145 3.42 15.50 -1.27
CA THR A 145 2.91 14.97 -2.12
C THR A 145 1.92 14.22 -2.09
N LYS A 146 1.32 13.92 -2.20
CA LYS A 146 0.35 13.44 -2.25
C LYS A 146 -0.01 12.39 -2.78
N THR A 147 -0.41 11.80 -2.92
CA THR A 147 -0.97 10.86 -3.10
C THR A 147 -1.45 10.42 -4.17
N GLU A 148 -1.58 10.23 -4.74
CA GLU A 148 -2.06 9.92 -5.77
C GLU A 148 -2.36 8.80 -6.02
N GLN A 149 -2.72 8.24 -6.12
CA GLN A 149 -3.08 7.18 -6.23
C GLN A 149 -3.33 6.77 -7.40
N SER A 150 -3.29 6.22 -7.79
CA SER A 150 -3.61 5.64 -8.83
C SER A 150 -3.92 6.18 -9.91
N LYS A 151 -4.41 6.60 -10.25
CA LYS A 151 -4.80 7.05 -11.28
C LYS A 151 -3.89 7.53 -11.93
N ALA A 152 -3.31 7.66 -11.86
CA ALA A 152 -2.37 8.02 -12.38
C ALA A 152 -2.29 8.61 -13.52
N GLU A 153 -2.61 8.79 -14.14
CA GLU A 153 -2.39 9.23 -15.24
C GLU A 153 -2.26 10.52 -15.29
N GLN A 154 -2.60 11.16 -15.06
CA GLN A 154 -2.58 12.39 -15.23
C GLN A 154 -1.63 13.05 -14.67
N PRO A 155 -1.06 12.70 -14.19
CA PRO A 155 -0.21 13.39 -13.55
C PRO A 155 0.57 14.19 -14.36
N GLU A 156 0.80 13.94 -15.25
CA GLU A 156 1.62 14.55 -15.90
C GLU A 156 1.33 15.81 -16.13
N GLN A 157 0.46 16.04 -16.33
CA GLN A 157 0.20 17.20 -16.68
C GLN A 157 0.47 18.14 -15.73
N LYS A 158 0.24 17.97 -14.85
CA LYS A 158 0.38 18.89 -14.02
C LYS A 158 1.61 19.36 -13.93
N VAL A 159 2.30 18.78 -14.19
CA VAL A 159 3.49 19.08 -13.96
C VAL A 159 3.82 20.14 -14.70
N VAL A 160 3.50 20.14 -15.58
CA VAL A 160 3.90 20.96 -16.34
C VAL A 160 3.60 22.19 -16.07
N ASP A 161 2.74 22.36 -16.01
CA ASP A 161 2.38 23.51 -15.91
C ASP A 161 2.95 24.23 -15.00
N LYS A 162 3.04 23.99 -14.30
CA LYS A 162 3.48 24.66 -13.44
C LYS A 162 4.65 25.13 -13.71
N ALA A 163 5.19 24.52 -14.20
CA ALA A 163 6.40 24.80 -14.32
C ALA A 163 6.47 25.88 -15.15
N ASP A 164 6.04 25.88 -15.79
CA ASP A 164 6.20 26.70 -16.65
C ASP A 164 5.82 27.87 -16.29
N LYS A 165 5.03 28.02 -16.05
CA LYS A 165 4.62 29.10 -15.80
C LYS A 165 5.45 29.77 -15.11
N LEU A 166 5.78 29.40 -14.61
CA LEU A 166 6.49 29.97 -13.86
C LEU A 166 7.42 30.55 -14.45
N SER A 167 7.67 30.17 -15.12
CA SER A 167 8.64 30.50 -15.59
C SER A 167 8.46 31.62 -16.18
N LEU A 168 7.90 31.77 -16.63
CA LEU A 168 7.76 32.72 -17.23
C LEU A 168 7.73 33.70 -16.58
N ILE A 169 7.43 33.65 -16.15
CA ILE A 169 7.30 34.52 -15.55
C ILE A 169 8.19 35.15 -15.18
N HIS A 170 8.61 35.16 -15.18
CA HIS A 170 9.39 35.76 -14.69
C HIS A 170 9.87 36.44 -15.26
N ILE A 171 9.82 36.48 -15.64
CA ILE A 171 10.30 37.17 -16.05
C ILE A 171 10.47 37.86 -15.83
#